data_32e5e4680744025e021c7ca9e086ae03
#
_entry.id   32e5e4680744025e021c7ca9e086ae03
#
_cell.length_a   1.000
_cell.length_b   1.000
_cell.length_c   1.000
_cell.angle_alpha   90.00
_cell.angle_beta   90.00
_cell.angle_gamma   90.00
#
_symmetry.space_group_name_H-M   'P 1'
#
loop_
_entity.id
_entity.type
_entity.pdbx_description
1 polymer ?
#
loop_
_entity_poly.entity_id
_entity_poly.type
_entity_poly.pdbx_seq_one_letter_code
_entity_poly.pdbx_strand_id
1 'polypeptide(L)'
;MLNNRKIKLKIKEKEVIEKHITTEFIRLDAFLKLCDAVQSGGHAKIVIQDGEIKVNGEICEQRGKKLRVGDKAEFEHKIYEII
;
A
#
# COMPACT_ATOMS: atom_id res chain seq x y z
N MET A 1 22.11 -8.11 26.38
CA MET A 1 21.81 -7.78 26.07
C MET A 1 21.42 -7.34 25.51
N LEU A 2 21.01 -7.54 25.63
CA LEU A 2 20.51 -7.13 25.09
C LEU A 2 20.30 -6.67 24.50
N ASN A 3 20.16 -6.49 24.50
CA ASN A 3 19.82 -5.89 23.93
C ASN A 3 19.69 -5.55 22.90
N ASN A 4 19.53 -5.55 22.74
CA ASN A 4 19.55 -5.25 21.49
C ASN A 4 18.53 -5.88 20.72
N ARG A 5 17.98 -6.74 21.08
CA ARG A 5 16.98 -7.38 20.41
C ARG A 5 15.78 -6.62 20.36
N LYS A 6 15.49 -5.84 21.24
CA LYS A 6 14.32 -5.09 21.20
C LYS A 6 14.29 -4.20 20.10
N ILE A 7 15.33 -3.82 19.62
CA ILE A 7 15.33 -2.95 18.53
C ILE A 7 14.69 -3.51 17.34
N LYS A 8 14.88 -4.76 17.08
CA LYS A 8 14.28 -5.32 15.93
C LYS A 8 12.84 -5.35 16.00
N LEU A 9 12.28 -5.40 17.14
CA LEU A 9 10.85 -5.46 17.23
C LEU A 9 10.21 -4.25 16.66
N LYS A 10 10.81 -3.11 16.81
CA LYS A 10 10.21 -1.93 16.31
C LYS A 10 10.19 -1.89 14.85
N ILE A 11 11.12 -2.47 14.23
CA ILE A 11 11.20 -2.40 12.81
C ILE A 11 10.07 -3.08 12.14
N LYS A 12 9.41 -3.96 12.84
CA LYS A 12 8.35 -4.68 12.23
C LYS A 12 7.05 -3.97 12.14
N GLU A 13 6.92 -2.87 12.81
CA GLU A 13 5.66 -2.16 12.78
C GLU A 13 5.51 -1.40 11.47
N LYS A 14 4.32 -1.47 10.89
CA LYS A 14 4.03 -0.77 9.65
C LYS A 14 3.25 0.49 9.93
N GLU A 15 3.51 1.50 9.15
CA GLU A 15 2.81 2.77 9.27
C GLU A 15 1.48 2.66 8.54
N VAL A 16 0.38 3.09 9.17
CA VAL A 16 -0.94 3.09 8.55
C VAL A 16 -1.30 4.52 8.19
N ILE A 17 -1.60 4.76 6.93
CA ILE A 17 -1.94 6.09 6.43
C ILE A 17 -3.34 6.01 5.85
N GLU A 18 -4.25 6.86 6.35
CA GLU A 18 -5.62 6.87 5.88
C GLU A 18 -5.79 7.87 4.75
N LYS A 19 -6.53 7.47 3.72
CA LYS A 19 -6.80 8.33 2.59
C LYS A 19 -8.27 8.29 2.25
N HIS A 20 -8.84 9.46 2.05
CA HIS A 20 -10.24 9.62 1.65
C HIS A 20 -10.36 9.49 0.15
N ILE A 21 -11.44 8.86 -0.32
CA ILE A 21 -11.80 8.95 -1.72
C ILE A 21 -13.26 9.44 -1.77
N THR A 22 -13.62 10.10 -2.85
CA THR A 22 -14.98 10.61 -3.00
C THR A 22 -15.76 9.87 -4.06
N THR A 23 -15.17 8.85 -4.66
CA THR A 23 -15.79 8.05 -5.68
C THR A 23 -16.16 6.69 -5.10
N GLU A 24 -16.97 5.93 -5.84
CA GLU A 24 -17.39 4.63 -5.37
C GLU A 24 -16.22 3.67 -5.27
N PHE A 25 -15.26 3.79 -6.16
CA PHE A 25 -14.05 2.97 -6.11
C PHE A 25 -12.90 3.75 -6.72
N ILE A 26 -11.69 3.25 -6.52
CA ILE A 26 -10.51 3.81 -7.17
C ILE A 26 -9.65 2.62 -7.62
N ARG A 27 -9.01 2.74 -8.77
CA ARG A 27 -8.12 1.69 -9.25
C ARG A 27 -6.86 1.67 -8.39
N LEU A 28 -6.26 0.49 -8.25
CA LEU A 28 -5.06 0.34 -7.44
C LEU A 28 -3.94 1.27 -7.89
N ASP A 29 -3.67 1.34 -9.19
CA ASP A 29 -2.60 2.20 -9.69
C ASP A 29 -2.88 3.67 -9.38
N ALA A 30 -4.12 4.10 -9.53
CA ALA A 30 -4.50 5.48 -9.24
C ALA A 30 -4.41 5.76 -7.74
N PHE A 31 -4.75 4.78 -6.91
CA PHE A 31 -4.69 4.95 -5.46
C PHE A 31 -3.25 5.10 -4.99
N LEU A 32 -2.33 4.32 -5.53
CA LEU A 32 -0.92 4.45 -5.16
C LEU A 32 -0.38 5.83 -5.52
N LYS A 33 -0.84 6.40 -6.63
CA LYS A 33 -0.44 7.75 -6.99
C LYS A 33 -1.07 8.77 -6.06
N LEU A 34 -2.33 8.58 -5.71
CA LEU A 34 -3.01 9.49 -4.80
C LEU A 34 -2.30 9.54 -3.45
N CYS A 35 -1.76 8.42 -3.00
CA CYS A 35 -1.06 8.34 -1.73
C CYS A 35 0.40 8.79 -1.82
N ASP A 36 0.85 9.19 -3.00
CA ASP A 36 2.25 9.51 -3.24
C ASP A 36 3.18 8.33 -2.94
N ALA A 37 2.63 7.13 -2.97
CA ALA A 37 3.44 5.92 -2.79
C ALA A 37 4.30 5.68 -4.03
N VAL A 38 3.80 6.11 -5.19
CA VAL A 38 4.54 6.08 -6.45
C VAL A 38 4.39 7.43 -7.12
N GLN A 39 5.27 7.73 -8.06
CA GLN A 39 5.30 9.05 -8.65
C GLN A 39 4.62 9.15 -10.00
N SER A 40 4.32 8.03 -10.61
CA SER A 40 3.71 8.03 -11.94
C SER A 40 2.95 6.75 -12.17
N GLY A 41 2.14 6.73 -13.22
CA GLY A 41 1.44 5.51 -13.62
C GLY A 41 2.40 4.41 -14.05
N GLY A 42 3.51 4.80 -14.69
CA GLY A 42 4.53 3.82 -15.08
C GLY A 42 5.21 3.19 -13.88
N HIS A 43 5.49 3.99 -12.86
CA HIS A 43 6.07 3.47 -11.62
C HIS A 43 5.08 2.53 -10.94
N ALA A 44 3.80 2.92 -10.89
CA ALA A 44 2.78 2.07 -10.29
C ALA A 44 2.71 0.72 -11.02
N LYS A 45 2.76 0.74 -12.35
CA LYS A 45 2.69 -0.48 -13.13
C LYS A 45 3.83 -1.41 -12.77
N ILE A 46 5.04 -0.88 -12.66
CA ILE A 46 6.20 -1.70 -12.36
C ILE A 46 6.10 -2.36 -10.98
N VAL A 47 5.80 -1.60 -9.95
CA VAL A 47 5.77 -2.17 -8.60
C VAL A 47 4.61 -3.14 -8.42
N ILE A 48 3.49 -2.90 -9.09
CA ILE A 48 2.36 -3.82 -9.00
C ILE A 48 2.71 -5.13 -9.72
N GLN A 49 3.27 -5.04 -10.91
CA GLN A 49 3.59 -6.25 -11.68
C GLN A 49 4.74 -7.04 -11.06
N ASP A 50 5.61 -6.37 -10.34
CA ASP A 50 6.71 -7.04 -9.66
C ASP A 50 6.28 -7.71 -8.35
N GLY A 51 5.01 -7.64 -7.99
CA GLY A 51 4.52 -8.30 -6.79
C GLY A 51 4.88 -7.57 -5.50
N GLU A 52 5.14 -6.27 -5.57
CA GLU A 52 5.53 -5.50 -4.40
C GLU A 52 4.35 -4.92 -3.64
N ILE A 53 3.15 -5.06 -4.17
CA ILE A 53 1.96 -4.46 -3.59
C ILE A 53 1.06 -5.56 -3.03
N LYS A 54 0.56 -5.34 -1.81
CA LYS A 54 -0.45 -6.23 -1.24
C LYS A 54 -1.75 -5.46 -1.10
N VAL A 55 -2.85 -6.13 -1.39
CA VAL A 55 -4.18 -5.58 -1.18
C VAL A 55 -4.86 -6.47 -0.16
N ASN A 56 -5.24 -5.90 0.96
CA ASN A 56 -5.88 -6.63 2.05
C ASN A 56 -5.06 -7.87 2.45
N GLY A 57 -3.73 -7.71 2.45
CA GLY A 57 -2.84 -8.76 2.93
C GLY A 57 -2.35 -9.73 1.86
N GLU A 58 -2.83 -9.62 0.62
CA GLU A 58 -2.44 -10.54 -0.45
C GLU A 58 -1.78 -9.81 -1.59
N ILE A 59 -0.76 -10.39 -2.17
CA ILE A 59 -0.08 -9.78 -3.30
C ILE A 59 -1.07 -9.61 -4.45
N CYS A 60 -1.13 -8.41 -5.01
CA CYS A 60 -2.01 -8.09 -6.11
C CYS A 60 -1.18 -7.55 -7.26
N GLU A 61 -1.27 -8.21 -8.42
CA GLU A 61 -0.53 -7.81 -9.59
C GLU A 61 -1.41 -7.17 -10.66
N GLN A 62 -2.66 -6.83 -10.29
CA GLN A 62 -3.60 -6.24 -11.22
C GLN A 62 -3.67 -4.74 -10.98
N ARG A 63 -3.10 -3.95 -11.87
CA ARG A 63 -3.07 -2.51 -11.69
C ARG A 63 -4.47 -1.89 -11.74
N GLY A 64 -5.40 -2.53 -12.38
CA GLY A 64 -6.77 -2.03 -12.48
C GLY A 64 -7.71 -2.56 -11.40
N LYS A 65 -7.17 -3.20 -10.37
CA LYS A 65 -8.01 -3.69 -9.29
C LYS A 65 -8.78 -2.54 -8.67
N LYS A 66 -10.09 -2.71 -8.54
CA LYS A 66 -10.95 -1.68 -7.95
C LYS A 66 -10.93 -1.79 -6.44
N LEU A 67 -10.62 -0.70 -5.77
CA LEU A 67 -10.57 -0.64 -4.32
C LEU A 67 -11.69 0.26 -3.83
N ARG A 68 -12.26 -0.07 -2.68
CA ARG A 68 -13.35 0.68 -2.08
C ARG A 68 -13.02 1.02 -0.64
N VAL A 69 -13.85 1.84 -0.03
CA VAL A 69 -13.68 2.21 1.37
C VAL A 69 -13.55 0.92 2.19
N GLY A 70 -12.54 0.88 3.03
CA GLY A 70 -12.23 -0.29 3.85
C GLY A 70 -11.09 -1.13 3.29
N ASP A 71 -10.77 -0.96 2.01
CA ASP A 71 -9.67 -1.72 1.42
C ASP A 71 -8.33 -1.08 1.79
N LYS A 72 -7.28 -1.88 1.83
CA LYS A 72 -5.95 -1.45 2.21
C LYS A 72 -4.96 -1.89 1.17
N ALA A 73 -4.06 -0.99 0.79
CA ALA A 73 -2.94 -1.33 -0.09
C ALA A 73 -1.65 -1.14 0.68
N GLU A 74 -0.76 -2.10 0.57
CA GLU A 74 0.49 -2.07 1.32
C GLU A 74 1.67 -2.03 0.37
N PHE A 75 2.64 -1.14 0.67
CA PHE A 75 3.85 -0.99 -0.12
C PHE A 75 4.95 -0.43 0.78
N GLU A 76 6.11 -1.09 0.80
CA GLU A 76 7.29 -0.61 1.53
C GLU A 76 7.01 -0.30 3.01
N HIS A 77 6.38 -1.25 3.69
CA HIS A 77 6.08 -1.13 5.12
C HIS A 77 5.06 -0.05 5.47
N LYS A 78 4.34 0.45 4.49
CA LYS A 78 3.26 1.38 4.73
C LYS A 78 1.96 0.77 4.25
N ILE A 79 0.92 0.95 5.04
CA ILE A 79 -0.41 0.46 4.70
C ILE A 79 -1.28 1.69 4.44
N TYR A 80 -1.85 1.78 3.26
CA TYR A 80 -2.72 2.90 2.89
C TYR A 80 -4.15 2.40 2.93
N GLU A 81 -4.93 2.91 3.86
CA GLU A 81 -6.31 2.48 4.05
C GLU A 81 -7.27 3.50 3.48
N ILE A 82 -8.27 3.05 2.74
CA ILE A 82 -9.27 3.92 2.17
C ILE A 82 -10.39 4.14 3.18
N ILE A 83 -10.66 5.40 3.46
CA ILE A 83 -11.71 5.75 4.41
C ILE A 83 -12.73 6.68 3.78
#